data_98113d75fac8cc04e7adea9b5f3bf7a5
#
_entry.id   98113d75fac8cc04e7adea9b5f3bf7a5
#
_cell.length_a   1.000
_cell.length_b   1.000
_cell.length_c   1.000
_cell.angle_alpha   90.00
_cell.angle_beta   90.00
_cell.angle_gamma   90.00
#
_symmetry.space_group_name_H-M   'P 1'
#
loop_
_entity.id
_entity.type
_entity.pdbx_description
1 polymer ?
#
loop_
_entity_poly.entity_id
_entity_poly.type
_entity_poly.pdbx_seq_one_letter_code
_entity_poly.pdbx_strand_id
1 'polypeptide(L)'
;MDKEEVEVNGRTLAEGIYLENTIKICEKCFTNINAFHRTFHNLSWFCGLREDELNRLTQHLDEMKDILLEYYNDINQMKEKNNG
;
A
#
# COMPACT_ATOMS: atom_id res chain seq x y z
N MET A 1 -1.05 -27.17 18.34
CA MET A 1 -0.05 -26.17 18.46
C MET A 1 -0.56 -24.80 18.04
N ASP A 2 -0.33 -23.84 18.86
CA ASP A 2 -0.83 -22.52 18.57
C ASP A 2 -0.05 -21.87 17.44
N LYS A 3 -0.76 -21.09 16.64
CA LYS A 3 -0.09 -20.30 15.63
C LYS A 3 0.73 -19.22 16.31
N GLU A 4 1.93 -19.08 15.89
CA GLU A 4 2.73 -17.98 16.37
C GLU A 4 2.27 -16.69 15.69
N GLU A 5 2.26 -15.64 16.45
CA GLU A 5 1.92 -14.33 15.95
C GLU A 5 3.17 -13.47 15.95
N VAL A 6 3.26 -12.61 14.97
CA VAL A 6 4.35 -11.64 14.87
C VAL A 6 3.77 -10.27 15.07
N GLU A 7 4.41 -9.49 15.92
CA GLU A 7 3.96 -8.13 16.20
C GLU A 7 5.05 -7.13 15.83
N VAL A 8 4.65 -6.09 15.10
CA VAL A 8 5.51 -4.97 14.76
C VAL A 8 4.68 -3.69 14.81
N ASN A 9 5.13 -2.73 15.60
CA ASN A 9 4.50 -1.40 15.69
C ASN A 9 3.00 -1.47 16.00
N GLY A 10 2.62 -2.37 16.89
CA GLY A 10 1.24 -2.52 17.32
C GLY A 10 0.37 -3.36 16.39
N ARG A 11 0.91 -3.88 15.31
CA ARG A 11 0.20 -4.79 14.42
C ARG A 11 0.56 -6.22 14.74
N THR A 12 -0.42 -7.08 14.70
CA THR A 12 -0.22 -8.51 14.95
C THR A 12 -0.78 -9.30 13.80
N LEU A 13 0.01 -10.21 13.24
CA LEU A 13 -0.44 -11.10 12.17
C LEU A 13 0.07 -12.51 12.43
N ALA A 14 -0.71 -13.49 11.99
CA ALA A 14 -0.25 -14.85 12.00
C ALA A 14 0.87 -15.01 10.97
N GLU A 15 1.86 -15.84 11.32
CA GLU A 15 3.02 -16.03 10.45
C GLU A 15 2.67 -16.86 9.21
N GLY A 16 3.64 -16.95 8.32
CA GLY A 16 3.58 -17.86 7.19
C GLY A 16 2.84 -17.27 6.00
N ILE A 17 1.91 -18.06 5.46
CA ILE A 17 1.24 -17.71 4.21
C ILE A 17 0.47 -16.40 4.30
N TYR A 18 0.00 -16.04 5.48
CA TYR A 18 -0.73 -14.78 5.65
C TYR A 18 0.17 -13.58 5.42
N LEU A 19 1.42 -13.65 5.87
CA LEU A 19 2.38 -12.56 5.66
C LEU A 19 2.70 -12.40 4.18
N GLU A 20 2.95 -13.50 3.48
CA GLU A 20 3.25 -13.45 2.05
C GLU A 20 2.07 -12.90 1.26
N ASN A 21 0.86 -13.36 1.56
CA ASN A 21 -0.33 -12.89 0.86
C ASN A 21 -0.56 -11.41 1.12
N THR A 22 -0.33 -10.95 2.36
CA THR A 22 -0.49 -9.55 2.72
C THR A 22 0.49 -8.68 1.92
N ILE A 23 1.73 -9.12 1.79
CA ILE A 23 2.73 -8.40 1.01
C ILE A 23 2.29 -8.28 -0.45
N LYS A 24 1.80 -9.37 -1.04
CA LYS A 24 1.32 -9.36 -2.42
C LYS A 24 0.14 -8.42 -2.62
N ILE A 25 -0.77 -8.39 -1.66
CA ILE A 25 -1.92 -7.49 -1.73
C ILE A 25 -1.46 -6.03 -1.66
N CYS A 26 -0.49 -5.73 -0.80
CA CYS A 26 0.08 -4.38 -0.72
C CYS A 26 0.73 -3.97 -2.03
N GLU A 27 1.47 -4.85 -2.66
CA GLU A 27 2.10 -4.57 -3.95
C GLU A 27 1.05 -4.28 -5.01
N LYS A 28 -0.07 -5.00 -4.97
CA LYS A 28 -1.19 -4.74 -5.87
C LYS A 28 -1.79 -3.35 -5.62
N CYS A 29 -1.89 -2.95 -4.36
CA CYS A 29 -2.37 -1.60 -4.03
C CYS A 29 -1.46 -0.53 -4.61
N PHE A 30 -0.15 -0.70 -4.51
CA PHE A 30 0.80 0.26 -5.10
C PHE A 30 0.64 0.35 -6.61
N THR A 31 0.48 -0.80 -7.27
CA THR A 31 0.24 -0.84 -8.71
C THR A 31 -1.03 -0.08 -9.08
N ASN A 32 -2.09 -0.27 -8.32
CA ASN A 32 -3.37 0.41 -8.56
C ASN A 32 -3.27 1.91 -8.34
N ILE A 33 -2.53 2.35 -7.31
CA ILE A 33 -2.33 3.77 -7.06
C ILE A 33 -1.59 4.40 -8.24
N ASN A 34 -0.55 3.75 -8.74
CA ASN A 34 0.19 4.25 -9.90
C ASN A 34 -0.71 4.32 -11.15
N ALA A 35 -1.61 3.36 -11.31
CA ALA A 35 -2.57 3.39 -12.41
C ALA A 35 -3.53 4.58 -12.29
N PHE A 36 -3.97 4.90 -11.07
CA PHE A 36 -4.82 6.06 -10.83
C PHE A 36 -4.10 7.36 -11.19
N HIS A 37 -2.82 7.49 -10.88
CA HIS A 37 -2.05 8.67 -11.27
C HIS A 37 -2.14 8.90 -12.78
N ARG A 38 -1.90 7.85 -13.57
CA ARG A 38 -1.96 7.95 -15.03
C ARG A 38 -3.38 8.28 -15.52
N THR A 39 -4.37 7.65 -14.93
CA THR A 39 -5.76 7.87 -15.31
C THR A 39 -6.19 9.31 -15.02
N PHE A 40 -5.80 9.85 -13.88
CA PHE A 40 -6.14 11.23 -13.53
C PHE A 40 -5.49 12.24 -14.46
N HIS A 41 -4.26 11.99 -14.90
CA HIS A 41 -3.64 12.83 -15.92
C HIS A 41 -4.42 12.81 -17.23
N ASN A 42 -4.92 11.65 -17.64
CA ASN A 42 -5.76 11.55 -18.82
C ASN A 42 -7.06 12.35 -18.67
N LEU A 43 -7.66 12.33 -17.49
CA LEU A 43 -8.85 13.12 -17.23
C LEU A 43 -8.56 14.61 -17.36
N SER A 44 -7.39 15.04 -16.93
CA SER A 44 -6.99 16.44 -17.05
C SER A 44 -6.75 16.83 -18.49
N TRP A 45 -6.15 15.95 -19.30
CA TRP A 45 -5.83 16.28 -20.67
C TRP A 45 -7.04 16.21 -21.62
N PHE A 46 -7.96 15.28 -21.39
CA PHE A 46 -9.01 14.98 -22.38
C PHE A 46 -10.43 15.16 -21.86
N CYS A 47 -10.64 15.26 -20.57
CA CYS A 47 -11.98 15.21 -20.00
C CYS A 47 -12.33 16.44 -19.14
N GLY A 48 -11.51 17.46 -19.16
CA GLY A 48 -11.85 18.71 -18.48
C GLY A 48 -11.58 18.77 -16.99
N LEU A 49 -10.85 17.80 -16.44
CA LEU A 49 -10.40 17.89 -15.05
C LEU A 49 -9.41 19.06 -14.95
N ARG A 50 -9.68 19.98 -14.01
CA ARG A 50 -8.84 21.17 -13.85
C ARG A 50 -7.52 20.81 -13.17
N GLU A 51 -6.51 21.63 -13.41
CA GLU A 51 -5.17 21.40 -12.85
C GLU A 51 -5.18 21.38 -11.33
N ASP A 52 -5.96 22.27 -10.70
CA ASP A 52 -6.06 22.29 -9.24
C ASP A 52 -6.74 21.03 -8.70
N GLU A 53 -7.72 20.50 -9.43
CA GLU A 53 -8.35 19.24 -9.08
C GLU A 53 -7.37 18.07 -9.22
N LEU A 54 -6.63 18.05 -10.32
CA LEU A 54 -5.61 17.03 -10.54
C LEU A 54 -4.57 17.04 -9.41
N ASN A 55 -4.10 18.23 -9.02
CA ASN A 55 -3.12 18.36 -7.96
C ASN A 55 -3.64 17.82 -6.62
N ARG A 56 -4.90 18.10 -6.31
CA ARG A 56 -5.51 17.59 -5.08
C ARG A 56 -5.66 16.08 -5.12
N LEU A 57 -6.08 15.53 -6.24
CA LEU A 57 -6.22 14.08 -6.40
C LEU A 57 -4.88 13.38 -6.27
N THR A 58 -3.85 13.89 -6.93
CA THR A 58 -2.51 13.29 -6.86
C THR A 58 -1.93 13.40 -5.46
N GLN A 59 -2.19 14.51 -4.76
CA GLN A 59 -1.76 14.66 -3.37
C GLN A 59 -2.39 13.60 -2.47
N HIS A 60 -3.68 13.34 -2.63
CA HIS A 60 -4.36 12.30 -1.87
C HIS A 60 -3.82 10.91 -2.18
N LEU A 61 -3.49 10.65 -3.45
CA LEU A 61 -2.87 9.38 -3.82
C LEU A 61 -1.51 9.22 -3.13
N ASP A 62 -0.71 10.29 -3.08
CA ASP A 62 0.59 10.25 -2.41
C ASP A 62 0.43 9.98 -0.92
N GLU A 63 -0.56 10.60 -0.28
CA GLU A 63 -0.86 10.36 1.12
C GLU A 63 -1.29 8.91 1.36
N MET A 64 -2.13 8.36 0.48
CA MET A 64 -2.52 6.96 0.55
C MET A 64 -1.29 6.05 0.41
N LYS A 65 -0.42 6.39 -0.52
CA LYS A 65 0.81 5.61 -0.75
C LYS A 65 1.71 5.62 0.47
N ASP A 66 1.84 6.76 1.14
CA ASP A 66 2.66 6.87 2.34
C ASP A 66 2.13 5.98 3.46
N ILE A 67 0.81 5.98 3.66
CA ILE A 67 0.18 5.13 4.67
C ILE A 67 0.39 3.66 4.35
N LEU A 68 0.20 3.28 3.09
CA LEU A 68 0.40 1.91 2.66
C LEU A 68 1.86 1.49 2.77
N LEU A 69 2.78 2.40 2.49
CA LEU A 69 4.21 2.11 2.59
C LEU A 69 4.61 1.82 4.04
N GLU A 70 4.09 2.58 4.98
CA GLU A 70 4.32 2.34 6.40
C GLU A 70 3.82 0.96 6.79
N TYR A 71 2.60 0.62 6.40
CA TYR A 71 2.02 -0.70 6.63
C TYR A 71 2.87 -1.80 5.99
N TYR A 72 3.24 -1.61 4.73
CA TYR A 72 4.04 -2.57 3.97
C TYR A 72 5.39 -2.82 4.65
N ASN A 73 6.03 -1.77 5.15
CA ASN A 73 7.29 -1.91 5.86
C ASN A 73 7.13 -2.72 7.14
N ASP A 74 6.03 -2.49 7.88
CA ASP A 74 5.75 -3.26 9.09
C ASP A 74 5.57 -4.74 8.76
N ILE A 75 4.85 -5.05 7.68
CA ILE A 75 4.62 -6.44 7.28
C ILE A 75 5.92 -7.11 6.85
N ASN A 76 6.79 -6.37 6.16
CA ASN A 76 8.10 -6.90 5.78
C ASN A 76 8.97 -7.18 7.01
N GLN A 77 8.91 -6.33 8.03
CA GLN A 77 9.62 -6.58 9.28
C GLN A 77 9.09 -7.83 9.98
N MET A 78 7.78 -8.03 9.95
CA MET A 78 7.19 -9.26 10.48
C MET A 78 7.73 -10.50 9.77
N LYS A 79 7.83 -10.42 8.45
CA LYS A 79 8.36 -11.53 7.65
C LYS A 79 9.82 -11.81 8.01
N GLU A 80 10.62 -10.77 8.18
CA GLU A 80 12.02 -10.93 8.56
C GLU A 80 12.16 -11.57 9.94
N LYS A 81 11.36 -11.13 10.90
CA LYS A 81 11.35 -11.73 12.24
C LYS A 81 10.98 -13.20 12.19
N ASN A 82 10.02 -13.54 11.33
CA ASN A 82 9.53 -14.90 11.21
C ASN A 82 10.57 -15.83 10.59
N ASN A 83 11.40 -15.29 9.71
CA ASN A 83 12.45 -16.04 9.03
C ASN A 83 13.76 -16.09 9.81
N GLY A 84 13.89 -15.18 10.76
CA GLY A 84 15.09 -15.07 11.55
C GLY A 84 15.09 -15.88 12.79
#